data_bc96382a1f3159844a46c186678a6b1d
#
_entry.id   bc96382a1f3159844a46c186678a6b1d
#
_cell.length_a   1.000
_cell.length_b   1.000
_cell.length_c   1.000
_cell.angle_alpha   90.00
_cell.angle_beta   90.00
_cell.angle_gamma   90.00
#
_symmetry.space_group_name_H-M   'P 1'
#
loop_
_entity.id
_entity.type
_entity.pdbx_description
1 polymer ?
#
loop_
_entity_poly.entity_id
_entity_poly.type
_entity_poly.pdbx_seq_one_letter_code
_entity_poly.pdbx_strand_id
1 'polypeptide(L)'
;MNEVIINNQAEMRRVEMAARVEKHIEWQAWMTISRKRPLTATHLERYEQQLIWDEVSQNNQIEWTTEMALQWKDKLNWNLFSRFAHGQAFTAEGIETLAPLWDWKALTANPNVRMTNELVRKFIAKWDWSAMAWRSWEDYDAREFYSQFFERVPRSGFSGSKLEFALHYQEVERLWKEMNEK
;
A
#
# COMPACT_ATOMS: atom_id res chain seq x y z
N MET A 1 -23.28 49.08 31.53
CA MET A 1 -22.12 48.22 31.85
C MET A 1 -22.32 46.77 31.42
N ASN A 2 -23.48 46.13 31.69
CA ASN A 2 -23.73 44.72 31.31
C ASN A 2 -23.80 44.47 29.79
N GLU A 3 -24.37 45.36 28.97
CA GLU A 3 -24.46 45.19 27.48
C GLU A 3 -23.09 45.20 26.79
N VAL A 4 -22.15 46.01 27.24
CA VAL A 4 -20.80 46.05 26.70
C VAL A 4 -20.02 44.77 26.99
N ILE A 5 -20.22 44.21 28.19
CA ILE A 5 -19.61 42.92 28.59
C ILE A 5 -20.18 41.75 27.79
N ILE A 6 -21.49 41.72 27.56
CA ILE A 6 -22.19 40.71 26.78
C ILE A 6 -21.77 40.77 25.30
N ASN A 7 -21.62 41.94 24.71
CA ASN A 7 -21.14 42.11 23.35
C ASN A 7 -19.68 41.66 23.19
N ASN A 8 -18.79 41.97 24.14
CA ASN A 8 -17.43 41.54 24.12
C ASN A 8 -17.31 40.00 24.22
N GLN A 9 -18.13 39.35 25.05
CA GLN A 9 -18.16 37.90 25.16
C GLN A 9 -18.67 37.23 23.87
N ALA A 10 -19.69 37.79 23.21
CA ALA A 10 -20.21 37.29 21.94
C ALA A 10 -19.17 37.40 20.82
N GLU A 11 -18.45 38.52 20.76
CA GLU A 11 -17.38 38.77 19.81
C GLU A 11 -16.19 37.80 20.01
N MET A 12 -15.74 37.59 21.26
CA MET A 12 -14.71 36.62 21.60
C MET A 12 -15.11 35.19 21.16
N ARG A 13 -16.35 34.78 21.41
CA ARG A 13 -16.85 33.46 20.95
C ARG A 13 -16.84 33.31 19.43
N ARG A 14 -17.15 34.37 18.68
CA ARG A 14 -17.11 34.39 17.21
C ARG A 14 -15.68 34.22 16.71
N VAL A 15 -14.72 34.93 17.29
CA VAL A 15 -13.30 34.86 16.94
C VAL A 15 -12.74 33.45 17.25
N GLU A 16 -13.07 32.89 18.41
CA GLU A 16 -12.67 31.54 18.78
C GLU A 16 -13.25 30.48 17.85
N MET A 17 -14.53 30.65 17.45
CA MET A 17 -15.16 29.73 16.53
C MET A 17 -14.55 29.81 15.13
N ALA A 18 -14.28 31.01 14.62
CA ALA A 18 -13.59 31.21 13.36
C ALA A 18 -12.20 30.55 13.35
N ALA A 19 -11.41 30.77 14.41
CA ALA A 19 -10.09 30.15 14.55
C ALA A 19 -10.15 28.59 14.60
N ARG A 20 -11.19 28.02 15.21
CA ARG A 20 -11.40 26.54 15.21
C ARG A 20 -11.73 26.02 13.81
N VAL A 21 -12.56 26.76 13.06
CA VAL A 21 -12.91 26.41 11.67
C VAL A 21 -11.68 26.47 10.79
N GLU A 22 -10.88 27.53 10.88
CA GLU A 22 -9.62 27.66 10.11
C GLU A 22 -8.65 26.51 10.39
N LYS A 23 -8.42 26.18 11.67
CA LYS A 23 -7.59 25.04 12.04
C LYS A 23 -8.10 23.71 11.50
N HIS A 24 -9.42 23.52 11.50
CA HIS A 24 -10.04 22.32 10.95
C HIS A 24 -9.84 22.22 9.44
N ILE A 25 -10.02 23.31 8.71
CA ILE A 25 -9.80 23.39 7.27
C ILE A 25 -8.33 23.13 6.94
N GLU A 26 -7.40 23.74 7.69
CA GLU A 26 -5.97 23.50 7.52
C GLU A 26 -5.62 22.02 7.74
N TRP A 27 -6.13 21.40 8.80
CA TRP A 27 -5.93 19.98 9.07
C TRP A 27 -6.47 19.10 7.93
N GLN A 28 -7.67 19.37 7.41
CA GLN A 28 -8.24 18.66 6.26
C GLN A 28 -7.38 18.85 4.99
N ALA A 29 -6.80 20.04 4.80
CA ALA A 29 -5.90 20.29 3.69
C ALA A 29 -4.62 19.45 3.79
N TRP A 30 -3.99 19.39 4.97
CA TRP A 30 -2.82 18.54 5.22
C TRP A 30 -3.12 17.06 5.06
N MET A 31 -4.27 16.58 5.51
CA MET A 31 -4.73 15.21 5.28
C MET A 31 -4.84 14.91 3.78
N THR A 32 -5.43 15.81 3.01
CA THR A 32 -5.57 15.66 1.55
C THR A 32 -4.21 15.70 0.84
N ILE A 33 -3.32 16.62 1.23
CA ILE A 33 -1.95 16.71 0.69
C ILE A 33 -1.21 15.41 0.98
N SER A 34 -1.19 14.97 2.23
CA SER A 34 -0.50 13.77 2.67
C SER A 34 -0.94 12.53 1.90
N ARG A 35 -2.23 12.39 1.59
CA ARG A 35 -2.80 11.20 0.95
C ARG A 35 -2.77 11.21 -0.57
N LYS A 36 -2.90 12.39 -1.22
CA LYS A 36 -3.26 12.48 -2.64
C LYS A 36 -2.29 13.30 -3.49
N ARG A 37 -1.21 13.82 -2.93
CA ARG A 37 -0.25 14.60 -3.71
C ARG A 37 1.05 13.84 -3.92
N PRO A 38 1.71 14.02 -5.09
CA PRO A 38 2.99 13.39 -5.39
C PRO A 38 4.10 14.07 -4.58
N LEU A 39 4.25 13.64 -3.32
CA LEU A 39 5.26 14.18 -2.42
C LEU A 39 6.64 13.58 -2.77
N THR A 40 7.64 14.44 -2.81
CA THR A 40 9.05 14.05 -2.97
C THR A 40 9.75 13.99 -1.61
N ALA A 41 10.95 13.42 -1.55
CA ALA A 41 11.80 13.42 -0.35
C ALA A 41 11.92 14.83 0.26
N THR A 42 12.13 15.85 -0.58
CA THR A 42 12.22 17.26 -0.14
C THR A 42 10.92 17.75 0.51
N HIS A 43 9.75 17.33 -0.01
CA HIS A 43 8.48 17.68 0.62
C HIS A 43 8.31 16.99 1.97
N LEU A 44 8.67 15.70 2.06
CA LEU A 44 8.59 14.94 3.30
C LEU A 44 9.49 15.53 4.38
N GLU A 45 10.70 15.94 4.02
CA GLU A 45 11.66 16.57 4.94
C GLU A 45 11.18 17.95 5.40
N ARG A 46 10.77 18.81 4.45
CA ARG A 46 10.40 20.20 4.74
C ARG A 46 9.13 20.32 5.58
N TYR A 47 8.15 19.43 5.36
CA TYR A 47 6.83 19.47 5.98
C TYR A 47 6.58 18.33 6.95
N GLU A 48 7.62 17.70 7.45
CA GLU A 48 7.59 16.52 8.31
C GLU A 48 6.61 16.61 9.49
N GLN A 49 6.49 17.82 10.08
CA GLN A 49 5.66 18.07 11.26
C GLN A 49 4.18 18.31 10.92
N GLN A 50 3.88 18.75 9.70
CA GLN A 50 2.52 19.03 9.23
C GLN A 50 1.88 17.81 8.56
N LEU A 51 2.70 16.92 7.99
CA LEU A 51 2.22 15.74 7.28
C LEU A 51 1.59 14.72 8.23
N ILE A 52 0.49 14.13 7.78
CA ILE A 52 -0.21 13.06 8.50
C ILE A 52 0.35 11.73 7.99
N TRP A 53 1.22 11.12 8.78
CA TRP A 53 2.05 9.99 8.36
C TRP A 53 1.28 8.71 8.01
N ASP A 54 0.12 8.47 8.62
CA ASP A 54 -0.78 7.38 8.18
C ASP A 54 -1.28 7.61 6.75
N GLU A 55 -1.60 8.85 6.40
CA GLU A 55 -2.01 9.22 5.05
C GLU A 55 -0.84 9.18 4.05
N VAL A 56 0.35 9.63 4.47
CA VAL A 56 1.59 9.49 3.67
C VAL A 56 1.91 8.04 3.40
N SER A 57 1.74 7.16 4.39
CA SER A 57 2.05 5.73 4.28
C SER A 57 1.15 4.99 3.27
N GLN A 58 -0.06 5.48 3.03
CA GLN A 58 -0.97 4.90 2.04
C GLN A 58 -1.07 5.70 0.74
N ASN A 59 -0.23 6.74 0.58
CA ASN A 59 -0.24 7.59 -0.61
C ASN A 59 0.43 6.88 -1.79
N ASN A 60 -0.38 6.50 -2.77
CA ASN A 60 0.07 5.85 -3.98
C ASN A 60 0.52 6.81 -5.10
N GLN A 61 0.81 8.08 -4.77
CA GLN A 61 1.42 9.06 -5.67
C GLN A 61 2.90 9.28 -5.34
N ILE A 62 3.40 8.69 -4.27
CA ILE A 62 4.81 8.81 -3.86
C ILE A 62 5.60 7.65 -4.44
N GLU A 63 6.63 7.96 -5.22
CA GLU A 63 7.63 7.00 -5.69
C GLU A 63 8.66 6.72 -4.58
N TRP A 64 8.40 5.70 -3.79
CA TRP A 64 9.26 5.38 -2.65
C TRP A 64 10.56 4.70 -3.08
N THR A 65 11.69 5.29 -2.69
CA THR A 65 12.98 4.60 -2.71
C THR A 65 13.23 3.87 -1.39
N THR A 66 14.15 2.92 -1.40
CA THR A 66 14.57 2.19 -0.19
C THR A 66 15.14 3.15 0.86
N GLU A 67 15.93 4.14 0.43
CA GLU A 67 16.51 5.17 1.30
C GLU A 67 15.45 6.03 1.95
N MET A 68 14.44 6.46 1.18
CA MET A 68 13.29 7.20 1.73
C MET A 68 12.57 6.40 2.80
N ALA A 69 12.28 5.12 2.54
CA ALA A 69 11.60 4.26 3.50
C ALA A 69 12.41 4.05 4.78
N LEU A 70 13.73 3.93 4.67
CA LEU A 70 14.63 3.84 5.83
C LEU A 70 14.73 5.15 6.61
N GLN A 71 14.79 6.30 5.91
CA GLN A 71 14.87 7.62 6.53
C GLN A 71 13.66 7.89 7.44
N TRP A 72 12.47 7.54 7.00
CA TRP A 72 11.23 7.76 7.75
C TRP A 72 10.62 6.50 8.37
N LYS A 73 11.41 5.44 8.56
CA LYS A 73 10.95 4.14 9.06
C LYS A 73 10.14 4.21 10.36
N ASP A 74 10.49 5.14 11.26
CA ASP A 74 9.86 5.30 12.57
C ASP A 74 8.55 6.14 12.51
N LYS A 75 8.27 6.76 11.36
CA LYS A 75 7.06 7.55 11.10
C LYS A 75 6.07 6.81 10.23
N LEU A 76 6.54 5.90 9.38
CA LEU A 76 5.69 5.13 8.49
C LEU A 76 4.84 4.13 9.27
N ASN A 77 3.56 4.09 8.94
CA ASN A 77 2.67 3.00 9.32
C ASN A 77 2.93 1.83 8.36
N TRP A 78 3.72 0.86 8.82
CA TRP A 78 4.19 -0.24 7.98
C TRP A 78 3.07 -1.14 7.46
N ASN A 79 1.93 -1.25 8.13
CA ASN A 79 0.77 -1.97 7.60
C ASN A 79 0.21 -1.26 6.36
N LEU A 80 -0.05 0.05 6.46
CA LEU A 80 -0.55 0.86 5.34
C LEU A 80 0.48 0.96 4.22
N PHE A 81 1.75 1.19 4.57
CA PHE A 81 2.86 1.30 3.62
C PHE A 81 3.03 0.00 2.83
N SER A 82 3.11 -1.14 3.50
CA SER A 82 3.24 -2.46 2.87
C SER A 82 2.09 -2.75 1.91
N ARG A 83 0.89 -2.26 2.21
CA ARG A 83 -0.32 -2.57 1.45
C ARG A 83 -0.55 -1.70 0.23
N PHE A 84 -0.21 -0.41 0.30
CA PHE A 84 -0.67 0.58 -0.67
C PHE A 84 0.44 1.34 -1.39
N ALA A 85 1.63 1.45 -0.81
CA ALA A 85 2.72 2.19 -1.42
C ALA A 85 3.36 1.44 -2.60
N HIS A 86 4.16 2.15 -3.39
CA HIS A 86 4.86 1.61 -4.54
C HIS A 86 6.23 2.29 -4.72
N GLY A 87 6.93 1.95 -5.79
CA GLY A 87 8.23 2.50 -6.15
C GLY A 87 9.37 1.50 -5.97
N GLN A 88 10.60 1.97 -6.01
CA GLN A 88 11.81 1.15 -5.97
C GLN A 88 11.93 0.33 -4.67
N ALA A 89 11.36 0.81 -3.56
CA ALA A 89 11.30 0.06 -2.29
C ALA A 89 10.56 -1.29 -2.42
N PHE A 90 9.72 -1.45 -3.45
CA PHE A 90 8.91 -2.67 -3.70
C PHE A 90 9.52 -3.59 -4.77
N THR A 91 10.73 -3.32 -5.22
CA THR A 91 11.53 -4.28 -5.99
C THR A 91 12.06 -5.42 -5.10
N ALA A 92 12.53 -6.50 -5.69
CA ALA A 92 13.09 -7.62 -4.92
C ALA A 92 14.21 -7.19 -3.97
N GLU A 93 15.10 -6.29 -4.41
CA GLU A 93 16.19 -5.72 -3.61
C GLU A 93 15.68 -4.84 -2.47
N GLY A 94 14.71 -3.97 -2.75
CA GLY A 94 14.07 -3.11 -1.74
C GLY A 94 13.33 -3.93 -0.69
N ILE A 95 12.59 -4.97 -1.10
CA ILE A 95 11.89 -5.88 -0.19
C ILE A 95 12.89 -6.63 0.71
N GLU A 96 14.02 -7.05 0.18
CA GLU A 96 15.07 -7.69 0.95
C GLU A 96 15.67 -6.74 1.98
N THR A 97 16.04 -5.53 1.56
CA THR A 97 16.65 -4.52 2.43
C THR A 97 15.73 -4.11 3.57
N LEU A 98 14.43 -4.00 3.31
CA LEU A 98 13.41 -3.61 4.28
C LEU A 98 12.74 -4.81 4.98
N ALA A 99 13.25 -6.04 4.79
CA ALA A 99 12.63 -7.27 5.26
C ALA A 99 12.22 -7.29 6.75
N PRO A 100 12.96 -6.67 7.70
CA PRO A 100 12.57 -6.62 9.10
C PRO A 100 11.38 -5.71 9.41
N LEU A 101 11.04 -4.79 8.49
CA LEU A 101 10.06 -3.72 8.70
C LEU A 101 8.70 -4.03 8.09
N TRP A 102 8.63 -4.90 7.06
CA TRP A 102 7.38 -5.20 6.37
C TRP A 102 6.31 -5.85 7.24
N ASP A 103 5.08 -5.37 7.11
CA ASP A 103 3.91 -6.19 7.39
C ASP A 103 3.71 -7.15 6.20
N TRP A 104 4.18 -8.38 6.36
CA TRP A 104 4.21 -9.37 5.28
C TRP A 104 2.82 -9.77 4.77
N LYS A 105 1.80 -9.76 5.63
CA LYS A 105 0.42 -10.01 5.22
C LYS A 105 -0.09 -8.91 4.30
N ALA A 106 0.13 -7.66 4.71
CA ALA A 106 -0.23 -6.49 3.90
C ALA A 106 0.59 -6.43 2.60
N LEU A 107 1.90 -6.70 2.67
CA LEU A 107 2.80 -6.74 1.51
C LEU A 107 2.39 -7.82 0.50
N THR A 108 1.95 -9.00 0.97
CA THR A 108 1.47 -10.06 0.09
C THR A 108 0.27 -9.60 -0.74
N ALA A 109 -0.61 -8.78 -0.18
CA ALA A 109 -1.80 -8.26 -0.85
C ALA A 109 -1.54 -7.04 -1.76
N ASN A 110 -0.32 -6.46 -1.70
CA ASN A 110 0.01 -5.26 -2.48
C ASN A 110 0.21 -5.61 -3.97
N PRO A 111 -0.60 -5.05 -4.90
CA PRO A 111 -0.48 -5.34 -6.33
C PRO A 111 0.82 -4.78 -6.95
N ASN A 112 1.45 -3.79 -6.33
CA ASN A 112 2.68 -3.16 -6.83
C ASN A 112 3.94 -4.00 -6.58
N VAL A 113 3.85 -5.05 -5.78
CA VAL A 113 4.95 -6.00 -5.60
C VAL A 113 5.01 -6.94 -6.80
N ARG A 114 6.07 -6.82 -7.60
CA ARG A 114 6.33 -7.77 -8.68
C ARG A 114 6.85 -9.09 -8.11
N MET A 115 6.00 -10.11 -8.08
CA MET A 115 6.39 -11.43 -7.61
C MET A 115 7.27 -12.15 -8.64
N THR A 116 8.29 -12.84 -8.13
CA THR A 116 9.09 -13.80 -8.89
C THR A 116 9.25 -15.06 -8.04
N ASN A 117 9.50 -16.21 -8.69
CA ASN A 117 9.73 -17.47 -7.97
C ASN A 117 10.91 -17.38 -6.99
N GLU A 118 11.92 -16.58 -7.32
CA GLU A 118 13.08 -16.35 -6.45
C GLU A 118 12.70 -15.57 -5.19
N LEU A 119 11.95 -14.46 -5.35
CA LEU A 119 11.46 -13.67 -4.22
C LEU A 119 10.55 -14.50 -3.32
N VAL A 120 9.65 -15.29 -3.92
CA VAL A 120 8.73 -16.17 -3.17
C VAL A 120 9.50 -17.21 -2.37
N ARG A 121 10.51 -17.89 -2.97
CA ARG A 121 11.35 -18.89 -2.27
C ARG A 121 12.16 -18.25 -1.16
N LYS A 122 12.75 -17.07 -1.39
CA LYS A 122 13.59 -16.37 -0.42
C LYS A 122 12.85 -16.07 0.88
N PHE A 123 11.58 -15.70 0.78
CA PHE A 123 10.75 -15.34 1.93
C PHE A 123 9.58 -16.28 2.16
N ILE A 124 9.74 -17.55 1.83
CA ILE A 124 8.67 -18.57 1.79
C ILE A 124 7.87 -18.70 3.09
N ALA A 125 8.50 -18.44 4.23
CA ALA A 125 7.87 -18.51 5.55
C ALA A 125 7.17 -17.20 5.98
N LYS A 126 7.31 -16.14 5.17
CA LYS A 126 6.79 -14.80 5.49
C LYS A 126 5.50 -14.47 4.77
N TRP A 127 5.29 -15.00 3.55
CA TRP A 127 4.13 -14.70 2.73
C TRP A 127 2.82 -15.23 3.34
N ASP A 128 1.75 -14.43 3.21
CA ASP A 128 0.40 -14.91 3.47
C ASP A 128 -0.11 -15.70 2.25
N TRP A 129 -0.10 -17.01 2.35
CA TRP A 129 -0.47 -17.91 1.26
C TRP A 129 -1.94 -17.83 0.88
N SER A 130 -2.82 -17.43 1.80
CA SER A 130 -4.23 -17.16 1.49
C SER A 130 -4.36 -15.92 0.64
N ALA A 131 -3.68 -14.83 1.00
CA ALA A 131 -3.67 -13.60 0.20
C ALA A 131 -2.99 -13.81 -1.15
N MET A 132 -1.97 -14.68 -1.23
CA MET A 132 -1.25 -15.00 -2.47
C MET A 132 -2.19 -15.50 -3.57
N ALA A 133 -3.16 -16.36 -3.26
CA ALA A 133 -4.11 -16.90 -4.23
C ALA A 133 -5.05 -15.81 -4.84
N TRP A 134 -5.22 -14.68 -4.13
CA TRP A 134 -6.12 -13.60 -4.54
C TRP A 134 -5.42 -12.42 -5.24
N ARG A 135 -4.10 -12.50 -5.43
CA ARG A 135 -3.34 -11.49 -6.19
C ARG A 135 -3.75 -11.43 -7.66
N SER A 136 -3.38 -10.33 -8.36
CA SER A 136 -3.36 -10.32 -9.83
C SER A 136 -2.26 -11.26 -10.35
N TRP A 137 -2.54 -11.96 -11.43
CA TRP A 137 -1.64 -12.91 -12.10
C TRP A 137 -1.34 -12.48 -13.55
N GLU A 138 -1.53 -11.20 -13.88
CA GLU A 138 -1.31 -10.68 -15.23
C GLU A 138 0.16 -10.69 -15.64
N ASP A 139 1.06 -10.38 -14.71
CA ASP A 139 2.50 -10.27 -14.93
C ASP A 139 3.31 -11.46 -14.40
N TYR A 140 2.65 -12.52 -13.95
CA TYR A 140 3.30 -13.67 -13.33
C TYR A 140 2.67 -14.98 -13.79
N ASP A 141 3.50 -15.94 -14.22
CA ASP A 141 3.00 -17.25 -14.68
C ASP A 141 2.37 -18.04 -13.53
N ALA A 142 1.04 -18.07 -13.55
CA ALA A 142 0.24 -18.76 -12.53
C ALA A 142 0.53 -20.28 -12.50
N ARG A 143 0.79 -20.90 -13.66
CA ARG A 143 1.09 -22.33 -13.78
C ARG A 143 2.47 -22.65 -13.22
N GLU A 144 3.47 -21.86 -13.58
CA GLU A 144 4.81 -22.02 -13.04
C GLU A 144 4.82 -21.82 -11.52
N PHE A 145 4.15 -20.80 -11.00
CA PHE A 145 3.99 -20.59 -9.56
C PHE A 145 3.30 -21.78 -8.90
N TYR A 146 2.14 -22.20 -9.41
CA TYR A 146 1.37 -23.26 -8.82
C TYR A 146 2.13 -24.59 -8.79
N SER A 147 2.87 -24.91 -9.85
CA SER A 147 3.69 -26.13 -9.91
C SER A 147 4.76 -26.21 -8.79
N GLN A 148 5.26 -25.05 -8.36
CA GLN A 148 6.33 -24.96 -7.35
C GLN A 148 5.81 -24.80 -5.92
N PHE A 149 4.63 -24.21 -5.74
CA PHE A 149 4.14 -23.78 -4.42
C PHE A 149 2.74 -24.28 -4.07
N PHE A 150 2.14 -25.20 -4.84
CA PHE A 150 0.76 -25.65 -4.64
C PHE A 150 0.47 -26.19 -3.23
N GLU A 151 1.45 -26.84 -2.60
CA GLU A 151 1.32 -27.38 -1.23
C GLU A 151 1.16 -26.28 -0.17
N ARG A 152 1.57 -25.06 -0.48
CA ARG A 152 1.48 -23.89 0.40
C ARG A 152 0.17 -23.15 0.26
N VAL A 153 -0.48 -23.25 -0.90
CA VAL A 153 -1.75 -22.55 -1.15
C VAL A 153 -2.88 -23.31 -0.42
N PRO A 154 -3.57 -22.67 0.53
CA PRO A 154 -4.65 -23.35 1.27
C PRO A 154 -5.78 -23.79 0.35
N ARG A 155 -6.22 -25.03 0.44
CA ARG A 155 -7.34 -25.57 -0.37
C ARG A 155 -8.62 -24.75 -0.22
N SER A 156 -8.91 -24.29 1.00
CA SER A 156 -10.09 -23.47 1.29
C SER A 156 -10.05 -22.07 0.65
N GLY A 157 -8.87 -21.57 0.27
CA GLY A 157 -8.68 -20.27 -0.36
C GLY A 157 -8.45 -20.37 -1.87
N PHE A 158 -8.35 -21.58 -2.43
CA PHE A 158 -8.05 -21.77 -3.84
C PHE A 158 -9.30 -21.64 -4.71
N SER A 159 -10.40 -22.29 -4.32
CA SER A 159 -11.64 -22.28 -5.12
C SER A 159 -12.23 -20.86 -5.22
N GLY A 160 -12.48 -20.41 -6.42
CA GLY A 160 -12.94 -19.07 -6.75
C GLY A 160 -11.86 -17.99 -6.70
N SER A 161 -10.61 -18.35 -6.40
CA SER A 161 -9.49 -17.40 -6.33
C SER A 161 -9.04 -16.90 -7.70
N LYS A 162 -8.34 -15.77 -7.72
CA LYS A 162 -7.73 -15.27 -8.96
C LYS A 162 -6.67 -16.23 -9.53
N LEU A 163 -5.99 -16.99 -8.67
CA LEU A 163 -5.05 -18.03 -9.10
C LEU A 163 -5.75 -19.15 -9.87
N GLU A 164 -6.87 -19.65 -9.37
CA GLU A 164 -7.67 -20.67 -10.08
C GLU A 164 -8.14 -20.16 -11.44
N PHE A 165 -8.65 -18.92 -11.50
CA PHE A 165 -9.06 -18.31 -12.79
C PHE A 165 -7.89 -18.16 -13.76
N ALA A 166 -6.73 -17.74 -13.30
CA ALA A 166 -5.54 -17.59 -14.13
C ALA A 166 -5.08 -18.96 -14.68
N LEU A 167 -5.06 -20.00 -13.85
CA LEU A 167 -4.72 -21.37 -14.27
C LEU A 167 -5.71 -21.91 -15.29
N HIS A 168 -7.00 -21.69 -15.07
CA HIS A 168 -8.06 -22.08 -16.01
C HIS A 168 -7.90 -21.38 -17.36
N TYR A 169 -7.67 -20.06 -17.35
CA TYR A 169 -7.44 -19.29 -18.57
C TYR A 169 -6.21 -19.78 -19.35
N GLN A 170 -5.09 -19.99 -18.68
CA GLN A 170 -3.88 -20.53 -19.31
C GLN A 170 -4.09 -21.94 -19.91
N GLU A 171 -4.93 -22.75 -19.27
CA GLU A 171 -5.29 -24.08 -19.82
C GLU A 171 -6.16 -23.96 -21.07
N VAL A 172 -7.14 -23.05 -21.07
CA VAL A 172 -7.98 -22.78 -22.25
C VAL A 172 -7.12 -22.35 -23.44
N GLU A 173 -6.18 -21.40 -23.23
CA GLU A 173 -5.29 -20.93 -24.30
C GLU A 173 -4.36 -22.05 -24.82
N ARG A 174 -3.85 -22.89 -23.93
CA ARG A 174 -3.03 -24.06 -24.33
C ARG A 174 -3.81 -25.02 -25.21
N LEU A 175 -5.01 -25.41 -24.76
CA LEU A 175 -5.86 -26.35 -25.51
C LEU A 175 -6.32 -25.76 -26.84
N TRP A 176 -6.68 -24.46 -26.87
CA TRP A 176 -7.07 -23.77 -28.08
C TRP A 176 -5.95 -23.75 -29.12
N LYS A 177 -4.70 -23.49 -28.68
CA LYS A 177 -3.54 -23.53 -29.54
C LYS A 177 -3.33 -24.93 -30.15
N GLU A 178 -3.36 -25.97 -29.30
CA GLU A 178 -3.23 -27.36 -29.78
C GLU A 178 -4.29 -27.80 -30.78
N MET A 179 -5.53 -27.28 -30.66
CA MET A 179 -6.62 -27.55 -31.60
C MET A 179 -6.41 -26.91 -32.96
N ASN A 180 -5.67 -25.79 -33.04
CA ASN A 180 -5.42 -25.08 -34.30
C ASN A 180 -4.12 -25.47 -34.98
N GLU A 181 -3.22 -26.21 -34.31
CA GLU A 181 -1.95 -26.68 -34.86
C GLU A 181 -2.07 -28.09 -35.49
N LYS A 182 -3.24 -28.73 -35.41
CA LYS A 182 -3.56 -30.01 -36.01
C LYS A 182 -4.39 -29.85 -37.29
#